data_2d908736136e1f546044ecfaa4b507ce
#
_entry.id   2d908736136e1f546044ecfaa4b507ce
#
_cell.length_a   1.000
_cell.length_b   1.000
_cell.length_c   1.000
_cell.angle_alpha   90.00
_cell.angle_beta   90.00
_cell.angle_gamma   90.00
#
_symmetry.space_group_name_H-M   'P 1'
#
loop_
_entity.id
_entity.type
_entity.pdbx_description
1 polymer ?
#
loop_
_entity_poly.entity_id
_entity_poly.type
_entity_poly.pdbx_seq_one_letter_code
_entity_poly.pdbx_strand_id
1 'polypeptide(L)'
;MKINKKFNRVDMQVSILTAIIVIISSSCVYFFNYTLTYKSMIYSLSERSKHIYEYVERNIDKNTFTEINSKEDQSKKSYKSSKILLESVKNTTGVMYLYTAKKTKDGSLVYVVDGLNSSRSDFRNAGDLIEKEIWGDLNKALDNHILLPKKIKSTSWGYIFISYFPIHNDVGKVVGVIGIEFEAKHQYNTFKFISIVTPIIALLTCLISALIAVILFKRISNPTYTDFANTDYLTGLKNRNAFEIDMNNLNNSNLKNLISIISIDLDGLKKINDKFGHQTGDLYIKQASKIIQYVINKKYIVYRIGGDEYIIILKNLSHKEINNIINNINLKIVEENSTN
;
A
#
# COMPACT_ATOMS: atom_id res chain seq x y z
N MET A 1 -26.26 22.78 -7.18
CA MET A 1 -25.74 22.36 -5.88
C MET A 1 -26.30 20.99 -5.46
N LYS A 2 -26.06 19.92 -6.29
CA LYS A 2 -26.57 18.56 -6.07
C LYS A 2 -25.48 17.51 -5.73
N ILE A 3 -24.22 17.94 -5.56
CA ILE A 3 -23.07 17.02 -5.39
C ILE A 3 -22.87 16.59 -3.93
N ASN A 4 -23.36 17.37 -2.94
CA ASN A 4 -23.07 17.13 -1.52
C ASN A 4 -23.89 16.03 -0.81
N LYS A 5 -25.03 15.55 -1.39
CA LYS A 5 -25.83 14.50 -0.73
C LYS A 5 -25.27 13.07 -0.89
N LYS A 6 -24.41 12.83 -1.88
CA LYS A 6 -23.82 11.50 -2.13
C LYS A 6 -22.62 11.19 -1.22
N PHE A 7 -21.89 12.21 -0.75
CA PHE A 7 -20.67 12.04 0.06
C PHE A 7 -20.91 11.77 1.56
N ASN A 8 -22.16 11.98 2.04
CA ASN A 8 -22.48 11.78 3.47
C ASN A 8 -23.04 10.39 3.80
N ARG A 9 -23.03 9.46 2.85
CA ARG A 9 -23.47 8.09 3.13
C ARG A 9 -22.34 7.32 3.79
N VAL A 10 -22.62 6.67 4.89
CA VAL A 10 -21.66 5.91 5.71
C VAL A 10 -20.95 4.82 4.87
N ASP A 11 -21.68 4.16 3.95
CA ASP A 11 -21.14 3.18 3.01
C ASP A 11 -20.00 3.75 2.16
N MET A 12 -20.14 4.99 1.70
CA MET A 12 -19.14 5.65 0.88
C MET A 12 -17.94 6.13 1.71
N GLN A 13 -18.18 6.62 2.91
CA GLN A 13 -17.09 7.03 3.82
C GLN A 13 -16.22 5.83 4.22
N VAL A 14 -16.83 4.69 4.57
CA VAL A 14 -16.10 3.45 4.89
C VAL A 14 -15.31 2.96 3.69
N SER A 15 -15.90 2.97 2.48
CA SER A 15 -15.21 2.54 1.26
C SER A 15 -14.02 3.43 0.92
N ILE A 16 -14.16 4.75 1.08
CA ILE A 16 -13.07 5.72 0.86
C ILE A 16 -11.96 5.49 1.89
N LEU A 17 -12.30 5.34 3.17
CA LEU A 17 -11.32 5.09 4.22
C LEU A 17 -10.55 3.79 3.97
N THR A 18 -11.25 2.70 3.61
CA THR A 18 -10.62 1.42 3.24
C THR A 18 -9.68 1.58 2.06
N ALA A 19 -10.11 2.28 1.00
CA ALA A 19 -9.26 2.54 -0.16
C ALA A 19 -8.00 3.33 0.20
N ILE A 20 -8.12 4.36 1.04
CA ILE A 20 -6.98 5.16 1.52
C ILE A 20 -5.98 4.27 2.29
N ILE A 21 -6.47 3.43 3.21
CA ILE A 21 -5.61 2.52 3.99
C ILE A 21 -4.88 1.54 3.07
N VAL A 22 -5.57 0.96 2.08
CA VAL A 22 -4.96 0.03 1.11
C VAL A 22 -3.93 0.73 0.24
N ILE A 23 -4.19 1.97 -0.21
CA ILE A 23 -3.24 2.76 -1.00
C ILE A 23 -1.99 3.07 -0.18
N ILE A 24 -2.13 3.53 1.06
CA ILE A 24 -1.01 3.85 1.93
C ILE A 24 -0.16 2.59 2.20
N SER A 25 -0.79 1.48 2.60
CA SER A 25 -0.08 0.24 2.89
C SER A 25 0.63 -0.33 1.66
N SER A 26 -0.03 -0.34 0.50
CA SER A 26 0.56 -0.79 -0.77
C SER A 26 1.73 0.11 -1.20
N SER A 27 1.62 1.42 -1.02
CA SER A 27 2.69 2.37 -1.32
C SER A 27 3.90 2.17 -0.41
N CYS A 28 3.69 1.93 0.88
CA CYS A 28 4.76 1.60 1.82
C CYS A 28 5.48 0.30 1.44
N VAL A 29 4.73 -0.75 1.13
CA VAL A 29 5.28 -2.05 0.71
C VAL A 29 6.06 -1.91 -0.59
N TYR A 30 5.53 -1.17 -1.57
CA TYR A 30 6.21 -0.89 -2.84
C TYR A 30 7.54 -0.16 -2.60
N PHE A 31 7.53 0.93 -1.86
CA PHE A 31 8.73 1.72 -1.58
C PHE A 31 9.80 0.89 -0.86
N PHE A 32 9.40 0.08 0.12
CA PHE A 32 10.30 -0.79 0.84
C PHE A 32 10.92 -1.86 -0.07
N ASN A 33 10.08 -2.58 -0.83
CA ASN A 33 10.55 -3.61 -1.78
C ASN A 33 11.46 -3.03 -2.87
N TYR A 34 11.08 -1.87 -3.45
CA TYR A 34 11.90 -1.19 -4.44
C TYR A 34 13.29 -0.87 -3.91
N THR A 35 13.35 -0.25 -2.73
CA THR A 35 14.61 0.15 -2.11
C THR A 35 15.47 -1.06 -1.73
N LEU A 36 14.84 -2.09 -1.15
CA LEU A 36 15.55 -3.31 -0.73
C LEU A 36 16.09 -4.08 -1.93
N THR A 37 15.29 -4.28 -2.97
CA THR A 37 15.71 -5.00 -4.18
C THR A 37 16.83 -4.29 -4.90
N TYR A 38 16.75 -2.94 -5.03
CA TYR A 38 17.81 -2.16 -5.65
C TYR A 38 19.11 -2.21 -4.86
N LYS A 39 19.05 -2.01 -3.54
CA LYS A 39 20.23 -2.10 -2.66
C LYS A 39 20.86 -3.49 -2.68
N SER A 40 20.05 -4.54 -2.64
CA SER A 40 20.51 -5.93 -2.70
C SER A 40 21.23 -6.24 -4.01
N MET A 41 20.68 -5.74 -5.13
CA MET A 41 21.31 -5.88 -6.44
C MET A 41 22.69 -5.20 -6.50
N ILE A 42 22.78 -3.94 -6.07
CA ILE A 42 24.03 -3.19 -6.04
C ILE A 42 25.03 -3.85 -5.09
N TYR A 43 24.60 -4.29 -3.92
CA TYR A 43 25.43 -4.99 -2.95
C TYR A 43 26.00 -6.29 -3.52
N SER A 44 25.16 -7.12 -4.17
CA SER A 44 25.60 -8.36 -4.80
C SER A 44 26.67 -8.14 -5.88
N LEU A 45 26.51 -7.13 -6.74
CA LEU A 45 27.49 -6.77 -7.74
C LEU A 45 28.80 -6.24 -7.10
N SER A 46 28.68 -5.47 -6.01
CA SER A 46 29.84 -4.93 -5.28
C SER A 46 30.64 -6.03 -4.62
N GLU A 47 30.01 -6.96 -3.92
CA GLU A 47 30.70 -8.11 -3.30
C GLU A 47 31.37 -9.01 -4.35
N ARG A 48 30.68 -9.25 -5.46
CA ARG A 48 31.25 -10.01 -6.58
C ARG A 48 32.50 -9.32 -7.15
N SER A 49 32.45 -7.98 -7.33
CA SER A 49 33.64 -7.21 -7.75
C SER A 49 34.79 -7.34 -6.76
N LYS A 50 34.49 -7.26 -5.46
CA LYS A 50 35.49 -7.35 -4.39
C LYS A 50 36.16 -8.72 -4.36
N HIS A 51 35.40 -9.82 -4.46
CA HIS A 51 35.99 -11.16 -4.49
C HIS A 51 36.89 -11.36 -5.72
N ILE A 52 36.51 -10.85 -6.90
CA ILE A 52 37.35 -10.88 -8.11
C ILE A 52 38.61 -10.08 -7.88
N TYR A 53 38.50 -8.87 -7.34
CA TYR A 53 39.66 -8.04 -7.01
C TYR A 53 40.62 -8.75 -6.04
N GLU A 54 40.11 -9.28 -4.92
CA GLU A 54 40.94 -9.97 -3.92
C GLU A 54 41.71 -11.15 -4.52
N TYR A 55 41.08 -11.90 -5.41
CA TYR A 55 41.71 -13.00 -6.11
C TYR A 55 42.80 -12.51 -7.08
N VAL A 56 42.49 -11.48 -7.89
CA VAL A 56 43.49 -10.93 -8.84
C VAL A 56 44.60 -10.25 -8.09
N GLU A 57 44.34 -9.48 -7.06
CA GLU A 57 45.32 -8.76 -6.24
C GLU A 57 46.39 -9.70 -5.65
N ARG A 58 45.95 -10.90 -5.22
CA ARG A 58 46.87 -11.91 -4.65
C ARG A 58 47.75 -12.64 -5.69
N ASN A 59 47.26 -12.76 -6.93
CA ASN A 59 47.84 -13.64 -7.93
C ASN A 59 48.49 -12.91 -9.11
N ILE A 60 48.27 -11.61 -9.26
CA ILE A 60 48.85 -10.85 -10.38
C ILE A 60 50.34 -10.58 -10.15
N ASP A 61 51.10 -10.73 -11.22
CA ASP A 61 52.54 -10.39 -11.18
C ASP A 61 52.70 -8.85 -11.03
N LYS A 62 53.20 -8.41 -9.88
CA LYS A 62 53.35 -6.98 -9.56
C LYS A 62 54.41 -6.28 -10.44
N ASN A 63 55.37 -7.02 -10.98
CA ASN A 63 56.39 -6.50 -11.91
C ASN A 63 55.73 -5.99 -13.22
N THR A 64 54.57 -6.49 -13.57
CA THR A 64 53.79 -6.03 -14.74
C THR A 64 53.62 -4.50 -14.74
N PHE A 65 53.41 -3.89 -13.58
CA PHE A 65 53.15 -2.43 -13.50
C PHE A 65 54.45 -1.59 -13.66
N THR A 66 55.60 -2.17 -13.45
CA THR A 66 56.89 -1.49 -13.62
C THR A 66 57.52 -1.75 -14.99
N GLU A 67 57.34 -2.97 -15.52
CA GLU A 67 58.02 -3.43 -16.72
C GLU A 67 57.23 -3.12 -18.02
N ILE A 68 55.92 -3.06 -17.96
CA ILE A 68 55.05 -2.96 -19.15
C ILE A 68 54.67 -1.49 -19.35
N ASN A 69 55.12 -0.88 -20.45
CA ASN A 69 54.85 0.51 -20.79
C ASN A 69 54.28 0.68 -22.20
N SER A 70 54.47 -0.31 -23.06
CA SER A 70 54.03 -0.24 -24.45
C SER A 70 53.67 -1.62 -24.99
N LYS A 71 53.15 -1.67 -26.21
CA LYS A 71 52.76 -2.91 -26.89
C LYS A 71 53.92 -3.88 -27.08
N GLU A 72 55.13 -3.39 -27.29
CA GLU A 72 56.31 -4.20 -27.45
C GLU A 72 56.64 -5.02 -26.20
N ASP A 73 56.32 -4.48 -25.03
CA ASP A 73 56.50 -5.14 -23.74
C ASP A 73 55.58 -6.35 -23.52
N GLN A 74 54.57 -6.55 -24.33
CA GLN A 74 53.64 -7.69 -24.24
C GLN A 74 54.32 -9.05 -24.43
N SER A 75 55.54 -9.08 -24.97
CA SER A 75 56.36 -10.29 -25.08
C SER A 75 56.96 -10.74 -23.73
N LYS A 76 57.04 -9.86 -22.72
CA LYS A 76 57.62 -10.11 -21.41
C LYS A 76 56.84 -11.14 -20.60
N LYS A 77 57.55 -11.87 -19.74
CA LYS A 77 56.98 -12.94 -18.88
C LYS A 77 55.89 -12.39 -17.94
N SER A 78 56.14 -11.24 -17.32
CA SER A 78 55.24 -10.57 -16.38
C SER A 78 53.89 -10.21 -17.05
N TYR A 79 53.93 -9.74 -18.31
CA TYR A 79 52.69 -9.49 -19.08
C TYR A 79 51.92 -10.79 -19.35
N LYS A 80 52.64 -11.83 -19.87
CA LYS A 80 51.98 -13.10 -20.25
C LYS A 80 51.34 -13.78 -19.06
N SER A 81 51.97 -13.80 -17.89
CA SER A 81 51.41 -14.38 -16.67
C SER A 81 50.14 -13.62 -16.22
N SER A 82 50.22 -12.28 -16.18
CA SER A 82 49.08 -11.44 -15.81
C SER A 82 47.95 -11.50 -16.82
N LYS A 83 48.27 -11.63 -18.13
CA LYS A 83 47.26 -11.81 -19.20
C LYS A 83 46.49 -13.11 -19.05
N ILE A 84 47.18 -14.24 -18.85
CA ILE A 84 46.57 -15.54 -18.63
C ILE A 84 45.66 -15.51 -17.40
N LEU A 85 46.14 -14.91 -16.31
CA LEU A 85 45.33 -14.73 -15.07
C LEU A 85 44.03 -13.96 -15.37
N LEU A 86 44.14 -12.75 -15.93
CA LEU A 86 42.98 -11.90 -16.19
C LEU A 86 41.98 -12.54 -17.17
N GLU A 87 42.49 -13.18 -18.22
CA GLU A 87 41.65 -13.90 -19.21
C GLU A 87 40.91 -15.08 -18.57
N SER A 88 41.60 -15.87 -17.73
CA SER A 88 41.01 -16.98 -16.99
C SER A 88 39.91 -16.49 -16.04
N VAL A 89 40.24 -15.48 -15.22
CA VAL A 89 39.29 -14.90 -14.26
C VAL A 89 38.08 -14.34 -15.00
N LYS A 90 38.27 -13.56 -16.07
CA LYS A 90 37.20 -13.01 -16.88
C LYS A 90 36.28 -14.10 -17.41
N ASN A 91 36.84 -15.14 -18.02
CA ASN A 91 36.06 -16.22 -18.61
C ASN A 91 35.28 -17.05 -17.56
N THR A 92 35.91 -17.27 -16.38
CA THR A 92 35.27 -18.03 -15.29
C THR A 92 34.17 -17.22 -14.60
N THR A 93 34.37 -15.92 -14.37
CA THR A 93 33.46 -15.07 -13.62
C THR A 93 32.38 -14.43 -14.50
N GLY A 94 32.57 -14.42 -15.83
CA GLY A 94 31.62 -13.84 -16.78
C GLY A 94 31.52 -12.31 -16.67
N VAL A 95 32.55 -11.62 -16.20
CA VAL A 95 32.64 -10.15 -16.27
C VAL A 95 32.77 -9.71 -17.72
N MET A 96 32.21 -8.55 -18.05
CA MET A 96 32.28 -8.02 -19.40
C MET A 96 33.69 -7.57 -19.76
N TYR A 97 34.26 -6.74 -18.90
CA TYR A 97 35.65 -6.27 -19.00
C TYR A 97 36.40 -6.44 -17.68
N LEU A 98 37.65 -6.87 -17.80
CA LEU A 98 38.59 -7.01 -16.67
C LEU A 98 39.96 -6.55 -17.16
N TYR A 99 40.41 -5.43 -16.67
CA TYR A 99 41.67 -4.84 -17.14
C TYR A 99 42.44 -4.17 -16.00
N THR A 100 43.71 -3.92 -16.25
CA THR A 100 44.52 -3.13 -15.34
C THR A 100 45.01 -1.86 -16.01
N ALA A 101 45.21 -0.83 -15.19
CA ALA A 101 45.67 0.48 -15.61
C ALA A 101 46.76 1.02 -14.68
N LYS A 102 47.57 1.93 -15.18
CA LYS A 102 48.52 2.67 -14.38
C LYS A 102 48.66 4.11 -14.84
N LYS A 103 49.31 4.93 -14.01
CA LYS A 103 49.72 6.28 -14.37
C LYS A 103 51.17 6.28 -14.85
N THR A 104 51.41 6.87 -16.00
CA THR A 104 52.76 7.04 -16.57
C THR A 104 53.47 8.23 -15.94
N LYS A 105 54.79 8.39 -16.22
CA LYS A 105 55.59 9.51 -15.67
C LYS A 105 55.13 10.88 -16.14
N ASP A 106 54.55 10.99 -17.32
CA ASP A 106 53.98 12.19 -17.90
C ASP A 106 52.52 12.50 -17.39
N GLY A 107 52.02 11.64 -16.50
CA GLY A 107 50.68 11.80 -15.89
C GLY A 107 49.52 11.17 -16.65
N SER A 108 49.77 10.60 -17.82
CA SER A 108 48.73 9.90 -18.61
C SER A 108 48.30 8.60 -17.94
N LEU A 109 47.04 8.20 -18.17
CA LEU A 109 46.53 6.91 -17.74
C LEU A 109 46.51 5.93 -18.93
N VAL A 110 47.11 4.78 -18.75
CA VAL A 110 47.27 3.77 -19.82
C VAL A 110 46.82 2.40 -19.35
N TYR A 111 46.33 1.60 -20.30
CA TYR A 111 46.10 0.17 -20.09
C TYR A 111 47.41 -0.56 -19.89
N VAL A 112 47.43 -1.52 -18.97
CA VAL A 112 48.62 -2.37 -18.71
C VAL A 112 48.34 -3.77 -19.24
N VAL A 113 47.27 -4.41 -18.76
CA VAL A 113 46.83 -5.73 -19.23
C VAL A 113 45.35 -5.73 -19.38
N ASP A 114 44.85 -6.18 -20.53
CA ASP A 114 43.43 -6.40 -20.80
C ASP A 114 43.12 -7.90 -20.78
N GLY A 115 42.08 -8.32 -20.03
CA GLY A 115 41.59 -9.70 -19.96
C GLY A 115 40.81 -10.17 -21.16
N LEU A 116 40.60 -9.31 -22.17
CA LEU A 116 39.96 -9.71 -23.42
C LEU A 116 40.88 -10.53 -24.31
N ASN A 117 40.30 -11.38 -25.16
CA ASN A 117 41.09 -12.05 -26.20
C ASN A 117 41.62 -10.99 -27.20
N SER A 118 42.90 -11.11 -27.57
CA SER A 118 43.58 -10.15 -28.45
C SER A 118 43.02 -10.06 -29.89
N SER A 119 42.16 -11.00 -30.29
CA SER A 119 41.48 -10.98 -31.58
C SER A 119 40.24 -10.10 -31.58
N ARG A 120 39.78 -9.63 -30.45
CA ARG A 120 38.58 -8.78 -30.36
C ARG A 120 38.90 -7.36 -30.79
N SER A 121 37.91 -6.72 -31.41
CA SER A 121 38.00 -5.32 -31.87
C SER A 121 38.10 -4.29 -30.72
N ASP A 122 37.58 -4.65 -29.56
CA ASP A 122 37.57 -3.82 -28.37
C ASP A 122 38.73 -4.11 -27.39
N PHE A 123 39.65 -5.01 -27.77
CA PHE A 123 40.87 -5.29 -27.02
C PHE A 123 41.79 -4.06 -26.96
N ARG A 124 42.38 -3.80 -25.77
CA ARG A 124 43.34 -2.72 -25.52
C ARG A 124 44.76 -3.26 -25.36
N ASN A 125 45.67 -2.70 -26.12
CA ASN A 125 47.09 -3.05 -25.97
C ASN A 125 47.69 -2.35 -24.74
N ALA A 126 48.78 -2.90 -24.25
CA ALA A 126 49.59 -2.22 -23.24
C ALA A 126 50.11 -0.88 -23.77
N GLY A 127 49.94 0.18 -23.01
CA GLY A 127 50.30 1.55 -23.38
C GLY A 127 49.17 2.34 -24.10
N ASP A 128 48.08 1.70 -24.53
CA ASP A 128 46.93 2.41 -25.07
C ASP A 128 46.36 3.39 -24.03
N LEU A 129 46.04 4.59 -24.48
CA LEU A 129 45.46 5.63 -23.61
C LEU A 129 44.04 5.23 -23.15
N ILE A 130 43.78 5.44 -21.88
CA ILE A 130 42.45 5.26 -21.29
C ILE A 130 41.55 6.44 -21.65
N GLU A 131 40.29 6.17 -21.83
CA GLU A 131 39.26 7.16 -22.10
C GLU A 131 39.19 8.22 -20.97
N LYS A 132 39.25 9.51 -21.34
CA LYS A 132 39.29 10.64 -20.37
C LYS A 132 38.14 10.68 -19.39
N GLU A 133 36.98 10.14 -19.81
CA GLU A 133 35.74 10.11 -19.01
C GLU A 133 35.90 9.34 -17.70
N ILE A 134 36.76 8.33 -17.65
CA ILE A 134 37.00 7.51 -16.45
C ILE A 134 38.28 7.89 -15.65
N TRP A 135 39.03 8.89 -16.11
CA TRP A 135 40.27 9.32 -15.44
C TRP A 135 40.02 9.77 -14.01
N GLY A 136 38.93 10.46 -13.73
CA GLY A 136 38.56 10.92 -12.38
C GLY A 136 38.41 9.76 -11.39
N ASP A 137 37.79 8.69 -11.82
CA ASP A 137 37.59 7.50 -10.99
C ASP A 137 38.90 6.70 -10.85
N LEU A 138 39.66 6.54 -11.94
CA LEU A 138 40.95 5.86 -11.89
C LEU A 138 41.98 6.58 -11.01
N ASN A 139 42.07 7.92 -11.05
CA ASN A 139 42.95 8.67 -10.18
C ASN A 139 42.61 8.47 -8.71
N LYS A 140 41.31 8.47 -8.33
CA LYS A 140 40.94 8.16 -6.95
C LYS A 140 41.37 6.74 -6.54
N ALA A 141 41.24 5.77 -7.45
CA ALA A 141 41.72 4.41 -7.16
C ALA A 141 43.23 4.36 -7.01
N LEU A 142 43.99 5.11 -7.80
CA LEU A 142 45.44 5.28 -7.62
C LEU A 142 45.84 5.97 -6.31
N ASP A 143 44.92 6.81 -5.77
CA ASP A 143 45.04 7.43 -4.45
C ASP A 143 44.59 6.48 -3.31
N ASN A 144 44.55 5.20 -3.56
CA ASN A 144 44.23 4.13 -2.61
C ASN A 144 42.75 4.10 -2.17
N HIS A 145 41.80 4.56 -3.02
CA HIS A 145 40.36 4.47 -2.74
C HIS A 145 39.72 3.34 -3.54
N ILE A 146 38.90 2.53 -2.87
CA ILE A 146 38.05 1.55 -3.53
C ILE A 146 36.80 2.26 -4.05
N LEU A 147 36.54 2.11 -5.33
CA LEU A 147 35.39 2.76 -5.98
C LEU A 147 34.33 1.71 -6.38
N LEU A 148 33.29 1.66 -5.59
CA LEU A 148 32.09 0.87 -5.88
C LEU A 148 30.95 1.81 -6.26
N PRO A 149 30.35 1.67 -7.45
CA PRO A 149 29.28 2.56 -7.87
C PRO A 149 27.99 2.30 -7.06
N LYS A 150 27.29 3.39 -6.72
CA LYS A 150 26.01 3.32 -6.03
C LYS A 150 24.83 3.03 -6.98
N LYS A 151 25.07 3.01 -8.29
CA LYS A 151 24.07 2.82 -9.33
C LYS A 151 24.68 2.20 -10.58
N ILE A 152 23.85 1.47 -11.33
CA ILE A 152 24.18 1.02 -12.69
C ILE A 152 24.22 2.24 -13.60
N LYS A 153 25.28 2.37 -14.39
CA LYS A 153 25.44 3.42 -15.40
C LYS A 153 24.82 2.95 -16.73
N SER A 154 24.04 3.83 -17.36
CA SER A 154 23.61 3.65 -18.75
C SER A 154 24.67 4.31 -19.65
N THR A 155 25.28 3.54 -20.52
CA THR A 155 26.34 3.98 -21.42
C THR A 155 25.96 3.62 -22.86
N SER A 156 26.74 4.07 -23.85
CA SER A 156 26.60 3.62 -25.24
C SER A 156 26.78 2.11 -25.42
N TRP A 157 27.45 1.45 -24.48
CA TRP A 157 27.69 0.00 -24.43
C TRP A 157 26.60 -0.78 -23.66
N GLY A 158 25.59 -0.09 -23.14
CA GLY A 158 24.49 -0.69 -22.38
C GLY A 158 24.51 -0.31 -20.89
N TYR A 159 23.87 -1.16 -20.07
CA TYR A 159 23.82 -0.98 -18.63
C TYR A 159 25.01 -1.68 -17.99
N ILE A 160 25.90 -0.89 -17.40
CA ILE A 160 27.19 -1.38 -16.89
C ILE A 160 27.34 -1.01 -15.40
N PHE A 161 27.86 -1.95 -14.62
CA PHE A 161 28.32 -1.75 -13.25
C PHE A 161 29.86 -1.78 -13.25
N ILE A 162 30.49 -0.67 -12.93
CA ILE A 162 31.94 -0.51 -13.03
C ILE A 162 32.51 -0.29 -11.62
N SER A 163 33.54 -1.05 -11.28
CA SER A 163 34.25 -0.93 -10.03
C SER A 163 35.77 -0.76 -10.29
N TYR A 164 36.45 0.06 -9.49
CA TYR A 164 37.87 0.25 -9.55
C TYR A 164 38.50 -0.02 -8.19
N PHE A 165 39.61 -0.77 -8.20
CA PHE A 165 40.34 -1.14 -6.98
C PHE A 165 41.82 -0.88 -7.17
N PRO A 166 42.54 -0.36 -6.15
CA PRO A 166 43.97 -0.17 -6.20
C PRO A 166 44.72 -1.53 -6.20
N ILE A 167 45.78 -1.64 -6.95
CA ILE A 167 46.73 -2.79 -6.88
C ILE A 167 48.00 -2.33 -6.19
N HIS A 168 48.39 -3.09 -5.17
CA HIS A 168 49.59 -2.78 -4.36
C HIS A 168 50.74 -3.69 -4.70
N ASN A 169 51.95 -3.15 -4.58
CA ASN A 169 53.15 -3.95 -4.57
C ASN A 169 53.42 -4.56 -3.17
N ASP A 170 54.48 -5.34 -3.05
CA ASP A 170 54.86 -6.07 -1.83
C ASP A 170 55.15 -5.16 -0.63
N VAL A 171 55.44 -3.88 -0.86
CA VAL A 171 55.67 -2.88 0.20
C VAL A 171 54.40 -2.03 0.48
N GLY A 172 53.23 -2.40 -0.06
CA GLY A 172 51.96 -1.75 0.19
C GLY A 172 51.70 -0.45 -0.58
N LYS A 173 52.57 -0.12 -1.56
CA LYS A 173 52.39 1.06 -2.40
C LYS A 173 51.47 0.73 -3.59
N VAL A 174 50.51 1.62 -3.91
CA VAL A 174 49.66 1.49 -5.10
C VAL A 174 50.53 1.63 -6.35
N VAL A 175 50.50 0.63 -7.23
CA VAL A 175 51.24 0.58 -8.50
C VAL A 175 50.36 0.59 -9.72
N GLY A 176 49.07 0.34 -9.54
CA GLY A 176 48.09 0.34 -10.59
C GLY A 176 46.68 0.21 -10.06
N VAL A 177 45.73 0.08 -10.97
CA VAL A 177 44.31 -0.10 -10.70
C VAL A 177 43.79 -1.28 -11.52
N ILE A 178 42.87 -2.04 -10.95
CA ILE A 178 42.06 -2.99 -11.70
C ILE A 178 40.66 -2.41 -11.92
N GLY A 179 40.19 -2.43 -13.18
CA GLY A 179 38.82 -2.13 -13.59
C GLY A 179 38.04 -3.44 -13.80
N ILE A 180 36.91 -3.54 -13.16
CA ILE A 180 36.00 -4.68 -13.21
C ILE A 180 34.61 -4.19 -13.67
N GLU A 181 34.18 -4.66 -14.83
CA GLU A 181 32.91 -4.21 -15.44
C GLU A 181 31.98 -5.39 -15.65
N PHE A 182 30.78 -5.30 -15.10
CA PHE A 182 29.71 -6.26 -15.35
C PHE A 182 28.68 -5.70 -16.32
N GLU A 183 28.24 -6.54 -17.26
CA GLU A 183 26.99 -6.26 -17.95
C GLU A 183 25.85 -6.43 -16.95
N ALA A 184 25.14 -5.34 -16.68
CA ALA A 184 24.04 -5.30 -15.72
C ALA A 184 22.66 -5.20 -16.40
N LYS A 185 22.58 -5.48 -17.71
CA LYS A 185 21.35 -5.38 -18.49
C LYS A 185 20.24 -6.27 -17.95
N HIS A 186 20.57 -7.52 -17.66
CA HIS A 186 19.57 -8.47 -17.12
C HIS A 186 19.05 -8.01 -15.76
N GLN A 187 19.95 -7.67 -14.85
CA GLN A 187 19.60 -7.18 -13.49
C GLN A 187 18.79 -5.89 -13.56
N TYR A 188 19.19 -4.95 -14.40
CA TYR A 188 18.45 -3.70 -14.61
C TYR A 188 17.06 -3.94 -15.20
N ASN A 189 16.93 -4.81 -16.20
CA ASN A 189 15.65 -5.12 -16.83
C ASN A 189 14.71 -5.84 -15.83
N THR A 190 15.22 -6.79 -15.05
CA THR A 190 14.44 -7.46 -14.00
C THR A 190 13.96 -6.45 -12.96
N PHE A 191 14.84 -5.58 -12.50
CA PHE A 191 14.50 -4.51 -11.56
C PHE A 191 13.44 -3.57 -12.15
N LYS A 192 13.62 -3.13 -13.41
CA LYS A 192 12.65 -2.28 -14.12
C LYS A 192 11.30 -2.98 -14.29
N PHE A 193 11.28 -4.25 -14.64
CA PHE A 193 10.05 -5.04 -14.74
C PHE A 193 9.31 -5.08 -13.41
N ILE A 194 9.99 -5.43 -12.32
CA ILE A 194 9.39 -5.45 -10.96
C ILE A 194 8.88 -4.07 -10.59
N SER A 195 9.63 -3.01 -10.88
CA SER A 195 9.26 -1.63 -10.54
C SER A 195 8.01 -1.12 -11.27
N ILE A 196 7.68 -1.69 -12.42
CA ILE A 196 6.47 -1.36 -13.19
C ILE A 196 5.30 -2.27 -12.79
N VAL A 197 5.53 -3.57 -12.67
CA VAL A 197 4.47 -4.56 -12.45
C VAL A 197 3.91 -4.47 -11.02
N THR A 198 4.76 -4.24 -10.03
CA THR A 198 4.32 -4.17 -8.62
C THR A 198 3.27 -3.09 -8.36
N PRO A 199 3.43 -1.81 -8.81
CA PRO A 199 2.40 -0.79 -8.60
C PRO A 199 1.10 -1.08 -9.38
N ILE A 200 1.18 -1.75 -10.54
CA ILE A 200 -0.01 -2.17 -11.30
C ILE A 200 -0.81 -3.21 -10.48
N ILE A 201 -0.13 -4.22 -9.94
CA ILE A 201 -0.78 -5.22 -9.08
C ILE A 201 -1.37 -4.54 -7.84
N ALA A 202 -0.65 -3.63 -7.20
CA ALA A 202 -1.13 -2.89 -6.04
C ALA A 202 -2.39 -2.06 -6.38
N LEU A 203 -2.45 -1.43 -7.54
CA LEU A 203 -3.62 -0.69 -8.01
C LEU A 203 -4.82 -1.63 -8.21
N LEU A 204 -4.63 -2.76 -8.88
CA LEU A 204 -5.69 -3.74 -9.11
C LEU A 204 -6.23 -4.33 -7.80
N THR A 205 -5.36 -4.67 -6.87
CA THR A 205 -5.78 -5.18 -5.55
C THR A 205 -6.54 -4.11 -4.75
N CYS A 206 -6.15 -2.84 -4.85
CA CYS A 206 -6.87 -1.72 -4.25
C CYS A 206 -8.30 -1.60 -4.82
N LEU A 207 -8.46 -1.64 -6.14
CA LEU A 207 -9.78 -1.57 -6.80
C LEU A 207 -10.68 -2.74 -6.41
N ILE A 208 -10.14 -3.96 -6.39
CA ILE A 208 -10.88 -5.16 -5.98
C ILE A 208 -11.31 -5.05 -4.50
N SER A 209 -10.40 -4.63 -3.62
CA SER A 209 -10.70 -4.46 -2.18
C SER A 209 -11.78 -3.41 -1.94
N ALA A 210 -11.74 -2.29 -2.67
CA ALA A 210 -12.76 -1.25 -2.59
C ALA A 210 -14.13 -1.75 -3.07
N LEU A 211 -14.17 -2.52 -4.15
CA LEU A 211 -15.39 -3.13 -4.67
C LEU A 211 -15.99 -4.12 -3.67
N ILE A 212 -15.18 -5.01 -3.10
CA ILE A 212 -15.60 -5.97 -2.07
C ILE A 212 -16.12 -5.23 -0.84
N ALA A 213 -15.44 -4.18 -0.39
CA ALA A 213 -15.88 -3.37 0.75
C ALA A 213 -17.28 -2.76 0.53
N VAL A 214 -17.54 -2.22 -0.68
CA VAL A 214 -18.88 -1.68 -1.04
C VAL A 214 -19.95 -2.77 -1.01
N ILE A 215 -19.66 -3.94 -1.59
CA ILE A 215 -20.62 -5.07 -1.66
C ILE A 215 -20.92 -5.59 -0.26
N LEU A 216 -19.89 -5.85 0.55
CA LEU A 216 -20.06 -6.37 1.91
C LEU A 216 -20.78 -5.36 2.80
N PHE A 217 -20.42 -4.08 2.72
CA PHE A 217 -21.08 -3.04 3.51
C PHE A 217 -22.58 -2.94 3.17
N LYS A 218 -22.94 -2.94 1.87
CA LYS A 218 -24.34 -2.95 1.45
C LYS A 218 -25.10 -4.19 1.93
N ARG A 219 -24.46 -5.35 1.92
CA ARG A 219 -25.08 -6.61 2.34
C ARG A 219 -25.29 -6.69 3.85
N ILE A 220 -24.33 -6.24 4.65
CA ILE A 220 -24.33 -6.38 6.11
C ILE A 220 -25.03 -5.20 6.79
N SER A 221 -24.83 -3.99 6.31
CA SER A 221 -25.24 -2.76 7.00
C SER A 221 -26.67 -2.31 6.72
N ASN A 222 -27.24 -2.65 5.57
CA ASN A 222 -28.50 -2.04 5.15
C ASN A 222 -29.78 -2.58 5.82
N PRO A 223 -29.99 -3.89 6.07
CA PRO A 223 -31.22 -4.36 6.72
C PRO A 223 -31.18 -4.26 8.24
N THR A 224 -30.09 -4.67 8.85
CA THR A 224 -30.01 -4.85 10.31
C THR A 224 -29.81 -3.53 11.07
N TYR A 225 -29.00 -2.62 10.55
CA TYR A 225 -28.75 -1.32 11.21
C TYR A 225 -29.97 -0.37 11.13
N THR A 226 -30.72 -0.39 10.02
CA THR A 226 -31.95 0.39 9.89
C THR A 226 -33.02 -0.13 10.83
N ASP A 227 -33.14 -1.44 11.01
CA ASP A 227 -34.11 -2.02 11.93
C ASP A 227 -33.76 -1.71 13.39
N PHE A 228 -32.51 -1.91 13.81
CA PHE A 228 -32.07 -1.57 15.17
C PHE A 228 -32.14 -0.07 15.46
N ALA A 229 -31.75 0.79 14.52
CA ALA A 229 -31.80 2.23 14.70
C ALA A 229 -33.22 2.81 14.75
N ASN A 230 -34.21 2.07 14.22
CA ASN A 230 -35.57 2.52 14.04
C ASN A 230 -36.64 1.77 14.89
N THR A 231 -36.16 0.83 15.73
CA THR A 231 -37.03 0.00 16.59
C THR A 231 -36.73 0.26 18.07
N ASP A 232 -37.79 0.37 18.88
CA ASP A 232 -37.70 0.42 20.35
C ASP A 232 -37.45 -1.00 20.88
N TYR A 233 -36.34 -1.19 21.62
CA TYR A 233 -35.90 -2.51 22.07
C TYR A 233 -36.83 -3.17 23.08
N LEU A 234 -37.63 -2.35 23.84
CA LEU A 234 -38.50 -2.87 24.88
C LEU A 234 -39.83 -3.39 24.30
N THR A 235 -40.40 -2.67 23.31
CA THR A 235 -41.74 -2.90 22.79
C THR A 235 -41.75 -3.50 21.39
N GLY A 236 -40.64 -3.42 20.65
CA GLY A 236 -40.62 -3.80 19.23
C GLY A 236 -41.34 -2.84 18.28
N LEU A 237 -41.88 -1.72 18.80
CA LEU A 237 -42.47 -0.66 17.99
C LEU A 237 -41.39 0.16 17.28
N LYS A 238 -41.78 0.98 16.32
CA LYS A 238 -40.88 2.01 15.80
C LYS A 238 -40.56 3.02 16.88
N ASN A 239 -39.30 3.46 16.92
CA ASN A 239 -38.81 4.42 17.90
C ASN A 239 -38.92 5.88 17.41
N ARG A 240 -38.48 6.85 18.22
CA ARG A 240 -38.46 8.29 17.92
C ARG A 240 -37.71 8.61 16.61
N ASN A 241 -36.58 7.95 16.36
CA ASN A 241 -35.79 8.18 15.14
C ASN A 241 -36.61 7.81 13.89
N ALA A 242 -37.31 6.67 13.93
CA ALA A 242 -38.20 6.24 12.85
C ALA A 242 -39.33 7.24 12.63
N PHE A 243 -39.93 7.77 13.70
CA PHE A 243 -40.98 8.80 13.63
C PHE A 243 -40.47 10.07 12.92
N GLU A 244 -39.30 10.59 13.31
CA GLU A 244 -38.71 11.79 12.70
C GLU A 244 -38.41 11.59 11.20
N ILE A 245 -37.87 10.41 10.83
CA ILE A 245 -37.61 10.05 9.43
C ILE A 245 -38.93 10.00 8.63
N ASP A 246 -39.95 9.31 9.16
CA ASP A 246 -41.21 9.12 8.47
C ASP A 246 -41.97 10.46 8.33
N MET A 247 -41.92 11.33 9.34
CA MET A 247 -42.49 12.69 9.28
C MET A 247 -41.78 13.58 8.26
N ASN A 248 -40.46 13.55 8.21
CA ASN A 248 -39.67 14.29 7.22
C ASN A 248 -40.01 13.82 5.78
N ASN A 249 -40.16 12.52 5.59
CA ASN A 249 -40.57 11.96 4.29
C ASN A 249 -41.97 12.40 3.89
N LEU A 250 -42.92 12.47 4.84
CA LEU A 250 -44.27 12.96 4.61
C LEU A 250 -44.30 14.45 4.25
N ASN A 251 -43.51 15.28 4.94
CA ASN A 251 -43.40 16.72 4.63
C ASN A 251 -42.78 16.98 3.25
N ASN A 252 -41.88 16.14 2.81
CA ASN A 252 -41.23 16.25 1.50
C ASN A 252 -41.99 15.59 0.36
N SER A 253 -43.07 14.86 0.66
CA SER A 253 -43.96 14.27 -0.34
C SER A 253 -44.95 15.31 -0.85
N ASN A 254 -45.02 15.50 -2.18
CA ASN A 254 -46.06 16.36 -2.82
C ASN A 254 -47.46 15.77 -2.70
N LEU A 255 -47.70 14.84 -1.80
CA LEU A 255 -49.00 14.17 -1.61
C LEU A 255 -49.88 15.07 -0.74
N LYS A 256 -51.00 15.54 -1.31
CA LYS A 256 -52.10 16.20 -0.59
C LYS A 256 -52.85 15.21 0.31
N ASN A 257 -52.18 14.45 1.13
CA ASN A 257 -52.80 13.51 2.05
C ASN A 257 -53.13 14.24 3.36
N LEU A 258 -54.34 14.08 3.84
CA LEU A 258 -54.71 14.51 5.17
C LEU A 258 -54.01 13.61 6.19
N ILE A 259 -53.13 14.18 6.97
CA ILE A 259 -52.38 13.46 8.02
C ILE A 259 -52.97 13.86 9.36
N SER A 260 -53.29 12.87 10.17
CA SER A 260 -53.71 13.05 11.55
C SER A 260 -52.75 12.29 12.47
N ILE A 261 -52.53 12.83 13.65
CA ILE A 261 -51.65 12.26 14.65
C ILE A 261 -52.45 12.01 15.93
N ILE A 262 -52.39 10.79 16.44
CA ILE A 262 -52.86 10.49 17.80
C ILE A 262 -51.61 10.42 18.69
N SER A 263 -51.61 11.20 19.77
CA SER A 263 -50.63 11.12 20.85
C SER A 263 -51.24 10.41 22.03
N ILE A 264 -50.56 9.46 22.61
CA ILE A 264 -50.96 8.68 23.77
C ILE A 264 -49.84 8.77 24.82
N ASP A 265 -50.25 9.03 26.04
CA ASP A 265 -49.38 9.05 27.21
C ASP A 265 -49.86 8.03 28.26
N LEU A 266 -48.97 7.28 28.91
CA LEU A 266 -49.35 6.27 29.91
C LEU A 266 -49.34 6.88 31.31
N ASP A 267 -50.55 7.01 31.88
CA ASP A 267 -50.71 7.52 33.20
C ASP A 267 -50.09 6.61 34.28
N GLY A 268 -49.39 7.25 35.21
CA GLY A 268 -48.95 6.59 36.44
C GLY A 268 -47.72 5.71 36.35
N LEU A 269 -46.99 5.67 35.21
CA LEU A 269 -45.77 4.86 35.05
C LEU A 269 -44.75 5.14 36.16
N LYS A 270 -44.54 6.41 36.54
CA LYS A 270 -43.66 6.77 37.63
C LYS A 270 -44.06 6.14 38.96
N LYS A 271 -45.35 6.17 39.31
CA LYS A 271 -45.89 5.56 40.53
C LYS A 271 -45.65 4.03 40.54
N ILE A 272 -45.84 3.39 39.38
CA ILE A 272 -45.59 1.95 39.22
C ILE A 272 -44.11 1.64 39.42
N ASN A 273 -43.21 2.41 38.81
CA ASN A 273 -41.76 2.25 39.00
C ASN A 273 -41.35 2.44 40.46
N ASP A 274 -41.82 3.50 41.09
CA ASP A 274 -41.47 3.83 42.49
C ASP A 274 -41.96 2.77 43.48
N LYS A 275 -43.15 2.17 43.22
CA LYS A 275 -43.77 1.21 44.13
C LYS A 275 -43.36 -0.23 43.86
N PHE A 276 -43.16 -0.63 42.60
CA PHE A 276 -43.01 -2.02 42.20
C PHE A 276 -41.70 -2.31 41.41
N GLY A 277 -40.90 -1.26 41.22
CA GLY A 277 -39.63 -1.34 40.50
C GLY A 277 -39.76 -1.25 38.96
N HIS A 278 -38.62 -0.93 38.30
CA HIS A 278 -38.55 -0.71 36.87
C HIS A 278 -38.97 -1.93 36.01
N GLN A 279 -38.74 -3.14 36.50
CA GLN A 279 -39.16 -4.35 35.80
C GLN A 279 -40.71 -4.41 35.62
N THR A 280 -41.45 -4.00 36.65
CA THR A 280 -42.90 -3.92 36.60
C THR A 280 -43.37 -2.79 35.66
N GLY A 281 -42.68 -1.65 35.67
CA GLY A 281 -42.90 -0.59 34.68
C GLY A 281 -42.65 -1.02 33.24
N ASP A 282 -41.64 -1.80 33.00
CA ASP A 282 -41.33 -2.36 31.66
C ASP A 282 -42.47 -3.32 31.19
N LEU A 283 -42.99 -4.13 32.09
CA LEU A 283 -44.17 -4.99 31.80
C LEU A 283 -45.41 -4.14 31.48
N TYR A 284 -45.67 -3.07 32.21
CA TYR A 284 -46.74 -2.13 31.96
C TYR A 284 -46.63 -1.49 30.59
N ILE A 285 -45.44 -1.00 30.22
CA ILE A 285 -45.15 -0.46 28.87
C ILE A 285 -45.38 -1.51 27.77
N LYS A 286 -44.90 -2.74 27.97
CA LYS A 286 -45.09 -3.84 27.01
C LYS A 286 -46.58 -4.19 26.83
N GLN A 287 -47.36 -4.19 27.89
CA GLN A 287 -48.80 -4.49 27.88
C GLN A 287 -49.55 -3.39 27.12
N ALA A 288 -49.29 -2.11 27.41
CA ALA A 288 -49.85 -0.98 26.71
C ALA A 288 -49.55 -1.02 25.20
N SER A 289 -48.29 -1.31 24.87
CA SER A 289 -47.85 -1.46 23.47
C SER A 289 -48.63 -2.56 22.73
N LYS A 290 -48.87 -3.73 23.37
CA LYS A 290 -49.66 -4.82 22.80
C LYS A 290 -51.13 -4.41 22.56
N ILE A 291 -51.71 -3.71 23.52
CA ILE A 291 -53.11 -3.23 23.39
C ILE A 291 -53.22 -2.28 22.21
N ILE A 292 -52.32 -1.28 22.12
CA ILE A 292 -52.31 -0.31 21.04
C ILE A 292 -52.13 -1.01 19.69
N GLN A 293 -51.15 -1.91 19.57
CA GLN A 293 -50.90 -2.68 18.36
C GLN A 293 -52.09 -3.56 17.95
N TYR A 294 -52.76 -4.19 18.92
CA TYR A 294 -53.93 -5.02 18.68
C TYR A 294 -55.08 -4.21 18.04
N VAL A 295 -55.43 -3.05 18.58
CA VAL A 295 -56.47 -2.18 18.08
C VAL A 295 -56.12 -1.61 16.70
N ILE A 296 -54.87 -1.21 16.51
CA ILE A 296 -54.37 -0.66 15.23
C ILE A 296 -54.25 -1.72 14.13
N ASN A 297 -54.08 -3.00 14.52
CA ASN A 297 -54.05 -4.18 13.64
C ASN A 297 -53.12 -4.03 12.43
N LYS A 298 -51.96 -3.47 12.63
CA LYS A 298 -50.91 -3.21 11.59
C LYS A 298 -51.38 -2.28 10.44
N LYS A 299 -52.56 -1.69 10.51
CA LYS A 299 -53.09 -0.80 9.47
C LYS A 299 -52.36 0.54 9.46
N TYR A 300 -51.90 1.00 10.63
CA TYR A 300 -51.15 2.24 10.82
C TYR A 300 -49.89 1.98 11.61
N ILE A 301 -48.94 2.90 11.53
CA ILE A 301 -47.66 2.75 12.20
C ILE A 301 -47.76 3.40 13.59
N VAL A 302 -47.34 2.63 14.61
CA VAL A 302 -47.25 3.06 16.01
C VAL A 302 -45.79 3.29 16.34
N TYR A 303 -45.51 4.41 16.97
CA TYR A 303 -44.16 4.79 17.43
C TYR A 303 -44.18 4.95 18.94
N ARG A 304 -43.13 4.50 19.60
CA ARG A 304 -42.84 4.89 20.99
C ARG A 304 -41.74 5.95 20.95
N ILE A 305 -42.06 7.17 21.38
CA ILE A 305 -41.15 8.33 21.28
C ILE A 305 -40.50 8.73 22.60
N GLY A 306 -41.03 8.26 23.71
CA GLY A 306 -40.56 8.50 25.08
C GLY A 306 -40.78 7.29 25.97
N GLY A 307 -40.54 7.44 27.27
CA GLY A 307 -40.77 6.40 28.24
C GLY A 307 -42.19 5.84 28.25
N ASP A 308 -43.19 6.73 28.28
CA ASP A 308 -44.61 6.53 28.37
C ASP A 308 -45.37 7.08 27.15
N GLU A 309 -44.67 7.72 26.21
CA GLU A 309 -45.25 8.44 25.09
C GLU A 309 -45.32 7.60 23.79
N TYR A 310 -46.50 7.55 23.17
CA TYR A 310 -46.70 6.88 21.88
C TYR A 310 -47.31 7.84 20.86
N ILE A 311 -46.98 7.65 19.59
CA ILE A 311 -47.59 8.37 18.47
C ILE A 311 -48.08 7.37 17.43
N ILE A 312 -49.26 7.67 16.85
CA ILE A 312 -49.81 6.94 15.72
C ILE A 312 -50.02 7.92 14.57
N ILE A 313 -49.43 7.63 13.40
CA ILE A 313 -49.67 8.42 12.18
C ILE A 313 -50.79 7.79 11.37
N LEU A 314 -51.84 8.56 11.14
CA LEU A 314 -52.99 8.17 10.38
C LEU A 314 -53.05 8.96 9.07
N LYS A 315 -53.50 8.33 7.98
CA LYS A 315 -53.58 8.96 6.66
C LYS A 315 -55.00 8.84 6.10
N ASN A 316 -55.53 9.95 5.60
CA ASN A 316 -56.84 10.03 4.89
C ASN A 316 -58.00 9.47 5.70
N LEU A 317 -58.10 9.77 6.99
CA LEU A 317 -59.21 9.41 7.86
C LEU A 317 -60.10 10.62 8.19
N SER A 318 -61.38 10.36 8.31
CA SER A 318 -62.36 11.32 8.83
C SER A 318 -62.24 11.43 10.37
N HIS A 319 -62.72 12.54 10.95
CA HIS A 319 -62.77 12.71 12.40
C HIS A 319 -63.54 11.59 13.12
N LYS A 320 -64.62 11.06 12.48
CA LYS A 320 -65.41 9.96 13.02
C LYS A 320 -64.56 8.67 13.13
N GLU A 321 -63.78 8.35 12.10
CA GLU A 321 -62.90 7.16 12.11
C GLU A 321 -61.80 7.29 13.13
N ILE A 322 -61.19 8.47 13.30
CA ILE A 322 -60.16 8.75 14.30
C ILE A 322 -60.77 8.57 15.72
N ASN A 323 -61.95 9.15 16.00
CA ASN A 323 -62.61 9.00 17.29
C ASN A 323 -62.95 7.53 17.59
N ASN A 324 -63.36 6.76 16.58
CA ASN A 324 -63.58 5.33 16.77
C ASN A 324 -62.29 4.58 17.14
N ILE A 325 -61.17 4.91 16.55
CA ILE A 325 -59.85 4.32 16.93
C ILE A 325 -59.54 4.64 18.39
N ILE A 326 -59.66 5.91 18.81
CA ILE A 326 -59.39 6.34 20.18
C ILE A 326 -60.32 5.59 21.16
N ASN A 327 -61.61 5.52 20.85
CA ASN A 327 -62.59 4.83 21.70
C ASN A 327 -62.27 3.32 21.81
N ASN A 328 -61.89 2.67 20.71
CA ASN A 328 -61.51 1.26 20.73
C ASN A 328 -60.23 0.99 21.57
N ILE A 329 -59.26 1.89 21.54
CA ILE A 329 -58.08 1.81 22.40
C ILE A 329 -58.49 1.90 23.88
N ASN A 330 -59.32 2.91 24.23
CA ASN A 330 -59.79 3.09 25.61
C ASN A 330 -60.62 1.91 26.09
N LEU A 331 -61.56 1.40 25.26
CA LEU A 331 -62.37 0.22 25.62
C LEU A 331 -61.48 -1.01 25.87
N LYS A 332 -60.47 -1.24 25.03
CA LYS A 332 -59.58 -2.38 25.21
C LYS A 332 -58.71 -2.25 26.47
N ILE A 333 -58.28 -1.03 26.82
CA ILE A 333 -57.56 -0.76 28.06
C ILE A 333 -58.46 -1.09 29.27
N VAL A 334 -59.73 -0.66 29.27
CA VAL A 334 -60.70 -0.94 30.35
C VAL A 334 -60.96 -2.44 30.49
N GLU A 335 -61.13 -3.15 29.36
CA GLU A 335 -61.32 -4.59 29.34
C GLU A 335 -60.13 -5.34 29.96
N GLU A 336 -58.90 -5.01 29.57
CA GLU A 336 -57.68 -5.66 30.13
C GLU A 336 -57.48 -5.34 31.62
N ASN A 337 -57.80 -4.13 32.06
CA ASN A 337 -57.73 -3.76 33.50
C ASN A 337 -58.80 -4.44 34.34
N SER A 338 -59.91 -4.94 33.77
CA SER A 338 -60.97 -5.64 34.50
C SER A 338 -60.72 -7.16 34.60
N THR A 339 -59.77 -7.67 33.81
CA THR A 339 -59.42 -9.11 33.74
C THR A 339 -58.14 -9.47 34.47
N ASN A 340 -57.37 -8.47 34.90
CA ASN A 340 -56.16 -8.62 35.70
C ASN A 340 -56.35 -8.00 37.11
#